data_bc6aab4a8ab959ff8bb385ea0f07b035
#
_entry.id   bc6aab4a8ab959ff8bb385ea0f07b035
#
_cell.length_a   1.000
_cell.length_b   1.000
_cell.length_c   1.000
_cell.angle_alpha   90.00
_cell.angle_beta   90.00
_cell.angle_gamma   90.00
#
_symmetry.space_group_name_H-M   'P 1'
#
loop_
_entity.id
_entity.type
_entity.pdbx_description
1 polymer ?
#
loop_
_entity_poly.entity_id
_entity_poly.type
_entity_poly.pdbx_seq_one_letter_code
_entity_poly.pdbx_strand_id
1 'polypeptide(L)'
;MDIEFVRSRFIKHFDGKTGNIYASPGRINLIGEHTDYNGGFVFPGAVDCGIMAEVRPNGTNTIMCYSIDLKDRVEFKVDDPQGPHASWARYIYGIVQEMKKLGVDVKGFNTAFAGDVPLGAGMSSSAALESCFAYALNDLFGDNKVSKWDMVLAGQATEHNYCGVNCGLMDQFASVFGKEGCLMRLDCRSREFEYFPFKPVGYKLVLLNSCVKHELAGSPYNDRRNSCENVVKHIAAKHPEGKYETLRDCTWEQLEEVKAEVGEEDYKRAHFVLGEKDRVLAVCDALNAGDYETVGKKMFETHYGLSQEYEVSCEELDFLNDIAKENGVTGSRIMGGGFGGCTINLVKEELYDQFIADAKAKYSAKYGKEPKVIDVVIGDGSRKIC
;
A
#
# COMPACT_ATOMS: atom_id res chain seq x y z
N MET A 1 15.25 5.54 9.12
CA MET A 1 15.61 4.63 10.26
C MET A 1 17.12 4.52 10.41
N ASP A 2 17.65 4.38 11.64
CA ASP A 2 19.11 4.30 11.91
C ASP A 2 19.59 2.82 11.86
N ILE A 3 20.64 2.57 11.06
CA ILE A 3 21.28 1.25 10.92
C ILE A 3 21.78 0.73 12.27
N GLU A 4 22.42 1.55 13.07
CA GLU A 4 22.99 1.16 14.35
C GLU A 4 21.90 0.78 15.37
N PHE A 5 20.70 1.35 15.24
CA PHE A 5 19.55 0.96 16.04
C PHE A 5 19.16 -0.51 15.79
N VAL A 6 19.06 -0.94 14.53
CA VAL A 6 18.72 -2.32 14.19
C VAL A 6 19.87 -3.27 14.52
N ARG A 7 21.11 -2.90 14.13
CA ARG A 7 22.32 -3.69 14.34
C ARG A 7 22.59 -4.00 15.83
N SER A 8 22.47 -3.01 16.68
CA SER A 8 22.68 -3.21 18.13
C SER A 8 21.69 -4.22 18.74
N ARG A 9 20.43 -4.26 18.25
CA ARG A 9 19.43 -5.23 18.69
C ARG A 9 19.71 -6.62 18.12
N PHE A 10 20.11 -6.69 16.84
CA PHE A 10 20.52 -7.95 16.23
C PHE A 10 21.68 -8.60 16.99
N ILE A 11 22.76 -7.85 17.25
CA ILE A 11 23.92 -8.33 18.02
C ILE A 11 23.49 -8.81 19.41
N LYS A 12 22.62 -8.05 20.08
CA LYS A 12 22.15 -8.39 21.43
C LYS A 12 21.36 -9.70 21.47
N HIS A 13 20.59 -9.98 20.44
CA HIS A 13 19.69 -11.15 20.42
C HIS A 13 20.31 -12.37 19.71
N PHE A 14 21.38 -12.21 18.92
CA PHE A 14 21.95 -13.27 18.09
C PHE A 14 23.48 -13.30 18.14
N ASP A 15 24.05 -13.97 19.14
CA ASP A 15 25.46 -14.43 19.31
C ASP A 15 26.57 -13.39 19.02
N GLY A 16 26.26 -12.11 19.06
CA GLY A 16 27.27 -11.02 18.93
C GLY A 16 27.83 -10.79 17.53
N LYS A 17 27.34 -11.49 16.49
CA LYS A 17 27.80 -11.33 15.11
C LYS A 17 26.80 -10.49 14.30
N THR A 18 27.29 -9.80 13.28
CA THR A 18 26.48 -8.99 12.35
C THR A 18 25.99 -9.79 11.15
N GLY A 19 24.96 -9.27 10.48
CA GLY A 19 24.43 -9.72 9.20
C GLY A 19 24.46 -8.62 8.15
N ASN A 20 23.78 -8.83 7.03
CA ASN A 20 23.52 -7.81 6.01
C ASN A 20 22.28 -7.01 6.39
N ILE A 21 22.27 -5.72 6.07
CA ILE A 21 21.15 -4.81 6.29
C ILE A 21 20.38 -4.62 4.99
N TYR A 22 19.07 -4.79 5.08
CA TYR A 22 18.12 -4.57 3.99
C TYR A 22 17.07 -3.56 4.43
N ALA A 23 16.57 -2.78 3.48
CA ALA A 23 15.49 -1.84 3.72
C ALA A 23 14.45 -1.91 2.60
N SER A 24 13.20 -1.72 2.98
CA SER A 24 12.07 -1.63 2.05
C SER A 24 11.08 -0.58 2.52
N PRO A 25 10.65 0.33 1.64
CA PRO A 25 9.78 1.44 2.00
C PRO A 25 8.32 1.01 2.13
N GLY A 26 7.56 1.79 2.92
CA GLY A 26 6.13 1.92 2.72
C GLY A 26 5.81 2.70 1.45
N ARG A 27 4.52 2.98 1.22
CA ARG A 27 4.09 3.74 0.04
C ARG A 27 2.99 4.74 0.37
N ILE A 28 2.93 5.78 -0.45
CA ILE A 28 1.69 6.53 -0.67
C ILE A 28 1.07 6.06 -1.99
N ASN A 29 -0.19 6.41 -2.21
CA ASN A 29 -0.81 6.36 -3.53
C ASN A 29 -1.47 7.72 -3.78
N LEU A 30 -1.09 8.42 -4.85
CA LEU A 30 -1.64 9.76 -5.11
C LEU A 30 -3.08 9.69 -5.58
N ILE A 31 -3.41 8.69 -6.40
CA ILE A 31 -4.76 8.42 -6.93
C ILE A 31 -4.83 6.97 -7.47
N GLY A 32 -6.04 6.41 -7.62
CA GLY A 32 -6.22 5.04 -8.14
C GLY A 32 -6.39 4.02 -7.00
N GLU A 33 -7.27 4.32 -6.04
CA GLU A 33 -7.60 3.35 -4.99
C GLU A 33 -8.62 2.31 -5.47
N HIS A 34 -8.44 1.06 -5.01
CA HIS A 34 -9.33 -0.07 -5.33
C HIS A 34 -9.41 -0.42 -6.83
N THR A 35 -8.47 0.06 -7.64
CA THR A 35 -8.42 -0.24 -9.07
C THR A 35 -7.46 -1.37 -9.42
N ASP A 36 -6.51 -1.69 -8.56
CA ASP A 36 -5.45 -2.68 -8.81
C ASP A 36 -6.00 -4.10 -8.99
N TYR A 37 -6.84 -4.58 -8.10
CA TYR A 37 -7.50 -5.89 -8.23
C TYR A 37 -8.63 -5.90 -9.28
N ASN A 38 -8.96 -4.75 -9.85
CA ASN A 38 -9.84 -4.58 -11.00
C ASN A 38 -9.09 -4.43 -12.34
N GLY A 39 -7.78 -4.72 -12.38
CA GLY A 39 -6.95 -4.59 -13.56
C GLY A 39 -6.80 -3.14 -14.05
N GLY A 40 -7.07 -2.16 -13.19
CA GLY A 40 -6.99 -0.74 -13.49
C GLY A 40 -5.59 -0.15 -13.37
N PHE A 41 -5.53 1.19 -13.29
CA PHE A 41 -4.30 1.93 -13.06
C PHE A 41 -4.21 2.38 -11.61
N VAL A 42 -2.98 2.37 -11.06
CA VAL A 42 -2.63 2.97 -9.78
C VAL A 42 -1.49 3.95 -9.95
N PHE A 43 -1.33 4.87 -9.00
CA PHE A 43 -0.32 5.90 -9.10
C PHE A 43 0.46 6.11 -7.78
N PRO A 44 1.15 5.05 -7.28
CA PRO A 44 1.87 5.09 -6.04
C PRO A 44 3.25 5.74 -6.14
N GLY A 45 3.82 6.03 -4.97
CA GLY A 45 5.22 6.34 -4.78
C GLY A 45 5.74 5.71 -3.50
N ALA A 46 6.98 5.19 -3.54
CA ALA A 46 7.66 4.75 -2.34
C ALA A 46 7.98 5.95 -1.45
N VAL A 47 7.98 5.76 -0.13
CA VAL A 47 8.30 6.82 0.82
C VAL A 47 9.62 6.55 1.55
N ASP A 48 10.16 7.52 2.26
CA ASP A 48 11.42 7.42 2.98
C ASP A 48 11.34 6.64 4.31
N CYS A 49 10.12 6.36 4.79
CA CYS A 49 9.89 5.47 5.93
C CYS A 49 9.55 4.04 5.47
N GLY A 50 9.92 3.05 6.25
CA GLY A 50 9.75 1.64 5.83
C GLY A 50 10.11 0.64 6.92
N ILE A 51 10.54 -0.53 6.47
CA ILE A 51 11.11 -1.60 7.30
C ILE A 51 12.61 -1.69 7.04
N MET A 52 13.38 -1.84 8.09
CA MET A 52 14.81 -2.18 8.03
C MET A 52 15.06 -3.47 8.80
N ALA A 53 15.75 -4.41 8.18
CA ALA A 53 16.08 -5.70 8.77
C ALA A 53 17.58 -6.01 8.66
N GLU A 54 18.18 -6.51 9.73
CA GLU A 54 19.45 -7.20 9.66
C GLU A 54 19.20 -8.70 9.58
N VAL A 55 19.79 -9.36 8.57
CA VAL A 55 19.55 -10.76 8.26
C VAL A 55 20.89 -11.48 8.08
N ARG A 56 21.02 -12.66 8.72
CA ARG A 56 22.23 -13.50 8.62
C ARG A 56 21.84 -14.98 8.56
N PRO A 57 22.34 -15.76 7.58
CA PRO A 57 22.25 -17.22 7.59
C PRO A 57 22.84 -17.80 8.89
N ASN A 58 22.16 -18.78 9.50
CA ASN A 58 22.57 -19.35 10.78
C ASN A 58 23.06 -20.81 10.68
N GLY A 59 23.10 -21.38 9.49
CA GLY A 59 23.56 -22.73 9.24
C GLY A 59 22.61 -23.84 9.70
N THR A 60 21.38 -23.50 10.06
CA THR A 60 20.36 -24.45 10.53
C THR A 60 19.15 -24.48 9.58
N ASN A 61 18.10 -25.23 9.94
CA ASN A 61 16.78 -25.18 9.27
C ASN A 61 15.75 -24.36 10.08
N THR A 62 16.21 -23.51 11.03
CA THR A 62 15.33 -22.70 11.87
C THR A 62 15.49 -21.23 11.55
N ILE A 63 14.38 -20.55 11.38
CA ILE A 63 14.31 -19.09 11.23
C ILE A 63 13.98 -18.49 12.59
N MET A 64 14.82 -17.56 13.04
CA MET A 64 14.67 -16.86 14.32
C MET A 64 14.46 -15.38 14.04
N CYS A 65 13.27 -14.87 14.32
CA CYS A 65 12.87 -13.49 14.07
C CYS A 65 12.70 -12.73 15.39
N TYR A 66 13.20 -11.50 15.45
CA TYR A 66 12.95 -10.57 16.54
C TYR A 66 12.38 -9.25 15.98
N SER A 67 11.12 -8.99 16.31
CA SER A 67 10.51 -7.66 16.04
C SER A 67 10.90 -6.71 17.16
N ILE A 68 11.68 -5.67 16.80
CA ILE A 68 12.20 -4.69 17.76
C ILE A 68 11.06 -3.85 18.35
N ASP A 69 10.12 -3.44 17.50
CA ASP A 69 9.01 -2.57 17.88
C ASP A 69 8.01 -3.27 18.80
N LEU A 70 7.70 -4.53 18.51
CA LEU A 70 6.80 -5.35 19.31
C LEU A 70 7.50 -6.00 20.50
N LYS A 71 8.84 -5.98 20.56
CA LYS A 71 9.68 -6.68 21.55
C LYS A 71 9.32 -8.17 21.62
N ASP A 72 9.01 -8.75 20.48
CA ASP A 72 8.52 -10.11 20.32
C ASP A 72 9.49 -10.97 19.51
N ARG A 73 9.65 -12.23 19.91
CA ARG A 73 10.52 -13.22 19.27
C ARG A 73 9.74 -14.43 18.84
N VAL A 74 9.91 -14.82 17.60
CA VAL A 74 9.28 -15.99 17.00
C VAL A 74 10.32 -16.87 16.34
N GLU A 75 10.17 -18.19 16.50
CA GLU A 75 10.98 -19.21 15.84
C GLU A 75 10.08 -20.18 15.08
N PHE A 76 10.49 -20.55 13.87
CA PHE A 76 9.82 -21.57 13.06
C PHE A 76 10.82 -22.24 12.12
N LYS A 77 10.49 -23.46 11.65
CA LYS A 77 11.32 -24.15 10.68
C LYS A 77 10.99 -23.70 9.25
N VAL A 78 12.00 -23.72 8.38
CA VAL A 78 11.83 -23.40 6.96
C VAL A 78 10.76 -24.28 6.29
N ASP A 79 10.63 -25.53 6.74
CA ASP A 79 9.69 -26.52 6.18
C ASP A 79 8.47 -26.76 7.07
N ASP A 80 8.18 -25.87 8.02
CA ASP A 80 7.00 -25.98 8.89
C ASP A 80 5.73 -25.82 8.04
N PRO A 81 4.82 -26.80 7.98
CA PRO A 81 3.63 -26.74 7.14
C PRO A 81 2.55 -25.79 7.67
N GLN A 82 2.59 -25.43 8.96
CA GLN A 82 1.58 -24.57 9.59
C GLN A 82 2.05 -23.13 9.76
N GLY A 83 3.36 -22.95 9.87
CA GLY A 83 3.97 -21.65 10.13
C GLY A 83 3.68 -21.08 11.53
N PRO A 84 4.16 -19.88 11.81
CA PRO A 84 4.02 -19.23 13.12
C PRO A 84 2.59 -18.76 13.39
N HIS A 85 2.18 -18.75 14.68
CA HIS A 85 0.89 -18.21 15.11
C HIS A 85 0.87 -16.67 15.18
N ALA A 86 2.02 -16.03 15.45
CA ALA A 86 2.12 -14.57 15.51
C ALA A 86 1.81 -13.95 14.15
N SER A 87 0.82 -13.06 14.07
CA SER A 87 0.32 -12.49 12.83
C SER A 87 1.42 -11.80 11.99
N TRP A 88 2.29 -11.02 12.63
CA TRP A 88 3.39 -10.35 11.94
C TRP A 88 4.41 -11.32 11.34
N ALA A 89 4.66 -12.46 11.98
CA ALA A 89 5.62 -13.45 11.50
C ALA A 89 5.09 -14.26 10.30
N ARG A 90 3.77 -14.27 10.08
CA ARG A 90 3.15 -14.92 8.90
C ARG A 90 3.55 -14.27 7.59
N TYR A 91 3.81 -12.96 7.57
CA TYR A 91 4.34 -12.26 6.40
C TYR A 91 5.74 -12.76 6.03
N ILE A 92 6.62 -12.92 7.03
CA ILE A 92 7.97 -13.46 6.79
C ILE A 92 7.90 -14.93 6.36
N TYR A 93 7.07 -15.72 7.06
CA TYR A 93 6.85 -17.13 6.71
C TYR A 93 6.31 -17.28 5.27
N GLY A 94 5.30 -16.51 4.91
CA GLY A 94 4.73 -16.54 3.56
C GLY A 94 5.76 -16.24 2.48
N ILE A 95 6.55 -15.18 2.66
CA ILE A 95 7.65 -14.85 1.74
C ILE A 95 8.67 -16.00 1.64
N VAL A 96 9.03 -16.64 2.76
CA VAL A 96 9.92 -17.81 2.73
C VAL A 96 9.33 -18.92 1.84
N GLN A 97 8.03 -19.23 2.01
CA GLN A 97 7.40 -20.29 1.20
C GLN A 97 7.26 -19.91 -0.28
N GLU A 98 6.88 -18.65 -0.58
CA GLU A 98 6.77 -18.19 -1.97
C GLU A 98 8.14 -18.12 -2.66
N MET A 99 9.20 -17.65 -2.00
CA MET A 99 10.56 -17.67 -2.55
C MET A 99 11.08 -19.09 -2.81
N LYS A 100 10.73 -20.08 -1.97
CA LYS A 100 11.02 -21.49 -2.21
C LYS A 100 10.33 -22.01 -3.49
N LYS A 101 9.07 -21.61 -3.74
CA LYS A 101 8.36 -21.97 -4.98
C LYS A 101 9.03 -21.39 -6.23
N LEU A 102 9.73 -20.25 -6.09
CA LEU A 102 10.53 -19.62 -7.15
C LEU A 102 11.94 -20.26 -7.30
N GLY A 103 12.23 -21.33 -6.57
CA GLY A 103 13.47 -22.07 -6.67
C GLY A 103 14.61 -21.56 -5.78
N VAL A 104 14.34 -20.64 -4.86
CA VAL A 104 15.33 -20.18 -3.87
C VAL A 104 15.50 -21.26 -2.79
N ASP A 105 16.72 -21.74 -2.57
CA ASP A 105 17.04 -22.74 -1.55
C ASP A 105 17.20 -22.08 -0.17
N VAL A 106 16.08 -21.57 0.36
CA VAL A 106 16.07 -20.84 1.63
C VAL A 106 16.50 -21.77 2.77
N LYS A 107 17.49 -21.33 3.54
CA LYS A 107 17.97 -21.97 4.77
C LYS A 107 17.56 -21.15 5.99
N GLY A 108 17.83 -21.68 7.17
CA GLY A 108 17.62 -20.97 8.42
C GLY A 108 18.44 -19.69 8.51
N PHE A 109 17.85 -18.67 9.08
CA PHE A 109 18.51 -17.37 9.30
C PHE A 109 18.03 -16.73 10.62
N ASN A 110 18.84 -15.81 11.12
CA ASN A 110 18.49 -14.92 12.20
C ASN A 110 18.16 -13.55 11.64
N THR A 111 17.14 -12.89 12.19
CA THR A 111 16.79 -11.53 11.81
C THR A 111 16.26 -10.71 12.99
N ALA A 112 16.69 -9.45 13.05
CA ALA A 112 16.04 -8.41 13.83
C ALA A 112 15.61 -7.29 12.89
N PHE A 113 14.40 -6.79 13.04
CA PHE A 113 13.86 -5.74 12.18
C PHE A 113 13.03 -4.74 12.99
N ALA A 114 12.95 -3.54 12.45
CA ALA A 114 12.10 -2.46 12.94
C ALA A 114 11.43 -1.73 11.78
N GLY A 115 10.35 -1.01 12.08
CA GLY A 115 9.64 -0.16 11.13
C GLY A 115 9.44 1.25 11.68
N ASP A 116 9.56 2.25 10.81
CA ASP A 116 9.17 3.63 11.11
C ASP A 116 7.94 4.08 10.28
N VAL A 117 7.30 3.12 9.59
CA VAL A 117 5.97 3.34 9.02
C VAL A 117 4.98 3.56 10.15
N PRO A 118 4.31 4.70 10.22
CA PRO A 118 3.36 4.97 11.28
C PRO A 118 2.22 3.95 11.29
N LEU A 119 1.99 3.33 12.45
CA LEU A 119 0.95 2.31 12.60
C LEU A 119 -0.44 2.88 12.25
N GLY A 120 -1.20 2.14 11.46
CA GLY A 120 -2.54 2.54 11.04
C GLY A 120 -2.59 3.72 10.06
N ALA A 121 -1.46 4.11 9.45
CA ALA A 121 -1.41 5.19 8.47
C ALA A 121 -1.87 4.77 7.05
N GLY A 122 -2.15 3.51 6.82
CA GLY A 122 -2.48 3.01 5.47
C GLY A 122 -1.30 3.06 4.49
N MET A 123 -0.05 3.08 4.99
CA MET A 123 1.18 3.18 4.19
C MET A 123 1.83 1.83 3.90
N SER A 124 1.11 0.73 4.05
CA SER A 124 1.49 -0.65 3.68
C SER A 124 2.78 -1.15 4.34
N SER A 125 2.80 -1.18 5.68
CA SER A 125 3.91 -1.81 6.42
C SER A 125 4.04 -3.32 6.14
N SER A 126 2.96 -4.02 5.79
CA SER A 126 2.98 -5.44 5.38
C SER A 126 3.80 -5.63 4.10
N ALA A 127 3.46 -4.91 3.03
CA ALA A 127 4.20 -4.99 1.77
C ALA A 127 5.67 -4.57 1.93
N ALA A 128 5.97 -3.57 2.78
CA ALA A 128 7.34 -3.20 3.11
C ALA A 128 8.09 -4.36 3.80
N LEU A 129 7.45 -5.05 4.75
CA LEU A 129 8.03 -6.21 5.42
C LEU A 129 8.29 -7.36 4.45
N GLU A 130 7.28 -7.72 3.66
CA GLU A 130 7.37 -8.77 2.62
C GLU A 130 8.49 -8.50 1.64
N SER A 131 8.51 -7.28 1.07
CA SER A 131 9.50 -6.88 0.07
C SER A 131 10.92 -6.83 0.64
N CYS A 132 11.08 -6.41 1.90
CA CYS A 132 12.36 -6.42 2.60
C CYS A 132 12.93 -7.84 2.68
N PHE A 133 12.10 -8.81 3.09
CA PHE A 133 12.53 -10.20 3.20
C PHE A 133 12.65 -10.89 1.85
N ALA A 134 11.80 -10.61 0.86
CA ALA A 134 11.97 -11.13 -0.49
C ALA A 134 13.33 -10.71 -1.07
N TYR A 135 13.70 -9.44 -0.90
CA TYR A 135 14.99 -8.92 -1.34
C TYR A 135 16.17 -9.58 -0.59
N ALA A 136 16.07 -9.68 0.74
CA ALA A 136 17.09 -10.32 1.57
C ALA A 136 17.30 -11.82 1.21
N LEU A 137 16.22 -12.56 1.02
CA LEU A 137 16.30 -14.00 0.67
C LEU A 137 16.87 -14.22 -0.74
N ASN A 138 16.51 -13.34 -1.69
CA ASN A 138 17.08 -13.39 -3.03
C ASN A 138 18.60 -13.12 -3.03
N ASP A 139 19.06 -12.15 -2.25
CA ASP A 139 20.50 -11.85 -2.09
C ASP A 139 21.26 -12.97 -1.36
N LEU A 140 20.70 -13.50 -0.27
CA LEU A 140 21.40 -14.46 0.60
C LEU A 140 21.36 -15.90 0.10
N PHE A 141 20.30 -16.30 -0.60
CA PHE A 141 20.04 -17.71 -0.97
C PHE A 141 19.65 -17.90 -2.44
N GLY A 142 19.35 -16.84 -3.17
CA GLY A 142 18.84 -16.89 -4.54
C GLY A 142 19.83 -16.39 -5.60
N ASP A 143 21.07 -16.06 -5.24
CA ASP A 143 22.09 -15.49 -6.16
C ASP A 143 21.57 -14.27 -6.96
N ASN A 144 20.63 -13.55 -6.42
CA ASN A 144 19.92 -12.42 -7.06
C ASN A 144 19.22 -12.79 -8.40
N LYS A 145 18.77 -14.03 -8.56
CA LYS A 145 18.13 -14.52 -9.79
C LYS A 145 16.63 -14.28 -9.86
N VAL A 146 15.96 -14.05 -8.73
CA VAL A 146 14.53 -13.75 -8.69
C VAL A 146 14.32 -12.33 -9.19
N SER A 147 13.44 -12.17 -10.17
CA SER A 147 13.15 -10.85 -10.73
C SER A 147 12.36 -9.97 -9.75
N LYS A 148 12.42 -8.65 -9.93
CA LYS A 148 11.62 -7.71 -9.14
C LYS A 148 10.12 -8.00 -9.24
N TRP A 149 9.63 -8.38 -10.41
CA TRP A 149 8.23 -8.77 -10.60
C TRP A 149 7.86 -10.04 -9.85
N ASP A 150 8.73 -11.04 -9.84
CA ASP A 150 8.49 -12.26 -9.07
C ASP A 150 8.47 -11.99 -7.57
N MET A 151 9.29 -11.05 -7.08
CA MET A 151 9.23 -10.61 -5.67
C MET A 151 7.91 -9.88 -5.35
N VAL A 152 7.38 -9.05 -6.24
CA VAL A 152 6.06 -8.42 -6.10
C VAL A 152 4.96 -9.47 -6.02
N LEU A 153 4.99 -10.46 -6.92
CA LEU A 153 4.00 -11.55 -6.93
C LEU A 153 4.11 -12.46 -5.70
N ALA A 154 5.32 -12.70 -5.21
CA ALA A 154 5.54 -13.46 -3.97
C ALA A 154 4.93 -12.72 -2.75
N GLY A 155 5.06 -11.40 -2.68
CA GLY A 155 4.41 -10.57 -1.66
C GLY A 155 2.89 -10.67 -1.74
N GLN A 156 2.29 -10.45 -2.90
CA GLN A 156 0.85 -10.62 -3.10
C GLN A 156 0.36 -12.03 -2.73
N ALA A 157 1.06 -13.07 -3.18
CA ALA A 157 0.73 -14.45 -2.84
C ALA A 157 0.85 -14.72 -1.33
N THR A 158 1.76 -14.04 -0.64
CA THR A 158 1.88 -14.10 0.82
C THR A 158 0.62 -13.56 1.50
N GLU A 159 0.15 -12.38 1.11
CA GLU A 159 -1.09 -11.80 1.65
C GLU A 159 -2.30 -12.74 1.40
N HIS A 160 -2.44 -13.27 0.19
CA HIS A 160 -3.55 -14.14 -0.19
C HIS A 160 -3.52 -15.49 0.54
N ASN A 161 -2.39 -16.17 0.53
CA ASN A 161 -2.30 -17.58 0.95
C ASN A 161 -2.05 -17.74 2.46
N TYR A 162 -1.43 -16.73 3.10
CA TYR A 162 -0.96 -16.87 4.49
C TYR A 162 -1.55 -15.83 5.44
N CYS A 163 -2.04 -14.68 4.93
CA CYS A 163 -2.57 -13.59 5.75
C CYS A 163 -4.08 -13.37 5.56
N GLY A 164 -4.71 -13.95 4.53
CA GLY A 164 -6.16 -13.89 4.28
C GLY A 164 -6.65 -12.53 3.75
N VAL A 165 -5.76 -11.75 3.12
CA VAL A 165 -6.09 -10.45 2.51
C VAL A 165 -6.01 -10.58 0.99
N ASN A 166 -7.11 -10.37 0.29
CA ASN A 166 -7.18 -10.45 -1.18
C ASN A 166 -6.79 -9.11 -1.82
N CYS A 167 -5.56 -8.64 -1.51
CA CYS A 167 -5.02 -7.38 -2.04
C CYS A 167 -4.72 -7.43 -3.54
N GLY A 168 -4.53 -6.24 -4.15
CA GLY A 168 -3.96 -6.10 -5.50
C GLY A 168 -2.44 -6.13 -5.50
N LEU A 169 -1.82 -5.53 -6.53
CA LEU A 169 -0.37 -5.52 -6.73
C LEU A 169 0.32 -4.23 -6.26
N MET A 170 -0.46 -3.18 -6.02
CA MET A 170 0.03 -1.81 -5.86
C MET A 170 1.09 -1.68 -4.76
N ASP A 171 0.84 -2.27 -3.61
CA ASP A 171 1.63 -2.05 -2.42
C ASP A 171 3.03 -2.66 -2.54
N GLN A 172 3.09 -3.94 -2.93
CA GLN A 172 4.34 -4.64 -3.18
C GLN A 172 5.10 -4.05 -4.36
N PHE A 173 4.37 -3.66 -5.44
CA PHE A 173 4.98 -2.98 -6.58
C PHE A 173 5.67 -1.69 -6.15
N ALA A 174 4.99 -0.83 -5.40
CA ALA A 174 5.56 0.44 -4.93
C ALA A 174 6.78 0.23 -4.04
N SER A 175 6.73 -0.74 -3.12
CA SER A 175 7.85 -1.08 -2.24
C SER A 175 9.07 -1.62 -3.00
N VAL A 176 8.87 -2.40 -4.06
CA VAL A 176 9.98 -3.02 -4.82
C VAL A 176 10.55 -2.09 -5.90
N PHE A 177 9.69 -1.38 -6.64
CA PHE A 177 10.08 -0.57 -7.80
C PHE A 177 10.26 0.92 -7.50
N GLY A 178 10.00 1.36 -6.28
CA GLY A 178 10.14 2.75 -5.89
C GLY A 178 11.43 3.41 -6.37
N LYS A 179 11.35 4.70 -6.72
CA LYS A 179 12.46 5.52 -7.16
C LYS A 179 12.35 6.90 -6.55
N GLU A 180 13.43 7.38 -5.94
CA GLU A 180 13.48 8.71 -5.34
C GLU A 180 12.96 9.79 -6.28
N GLY A 181 12.08 10.64 -5.76
CA GLY A 181 11.50 11.76 -6.50
C GLY A 181 10.58 11.38 -7.65
N CYS A 182 10.12 10.13 -7.74
CA CYS A 182 9.21 9.67 -8.79
C CYS A 182 7.97 8.97 -8.22
N LEU A 183 6.80 9.32 -8.74
CA LEU A 183 5.61 8.47 -8.67
C LEU A 183 5.63 7.49 -9.84
N MET A 184 4.78 6.46 -9.79
CA MET A 184 4.75 5.40 -10.80
C MET A 184 3.30 5.14 -11.24
N ARG A 185 3.01 5.32 -12.53
CA ARG A 185 1.76 4.79 -13.08
C ARG A 185 1.95 3.33 -13.43
N LEU A 186 1.23 2.45 -12.77
CA LEU A 186 1.19 1.03 -13.08
C LEU A 186 -0.14 0.69 -13.77
N ASP A 187 -0.10 0.03 -14.90
CA ASP A 187 -1.22 -0.74 -15.44
C ASP A 187 -1.20 -2.13 -14.79
N CYS A 188 -2.16 -2.40 -13.90
CA CYS A 188 -2.21 -3.64 -13.11
C CYS A 188 -2.54 -4.88 -13.95
N ARG A 189 -3.04 -4.70 -15.19
CA ARG A 189 -3.30 -5.79 -16.14
C ARG A 189 -2.04 -6.22 -16.89
N SER A 190 -1.42 -5.27 -17.62
CA SER A 190 -0.22 -5.55 -18.43
C SER A 190 1.04 -5.64 -17.60
N ARG A 191 1.05 -5.08 -16.40
CA ARG A 191 2.22 -4.85 -15.53
C ARG A 191 3.24 -3.90 -16.14
N GLU A 192 2.87 -3.14 -17.16
CA GLU A 192 3.67 -2.05 -17.68
C GLU A 192 3.56 -0.85 -16.75
N PHE A 193 4.66 -0.14 -16.55
CA PHE A 193 4.67 1.03 -15.69
C PHE A 193 5.60 2.11 -16.21
N GLU A 194 5.35 3.33 -15.77
CA GLU A 194 6.11 4.51 -16.14
C GLU A 194 6.40 5.37 -14.91
N TYR A 195 7.63 5.88 -14.83
CA TYR A 195 8.03 6.83 -13.79
C TYR A 195 7.65 8.24 -14.15
N PHE A 196 6.99 8.92 -13.23
CA PHE A 196 6.63 10.34 -13.32
C PHE A 196 7.46 11.13 -12.30
N PRO A 197 8.37 12.01 -12.73
CA PRO A 197 9.06 12.91 -11.82
C PRO A 197 8.06 13.73 -11.03
N PHE A 198 8.17 13.66 -9.70
CA PHE A 198 7.26 14.36 -8.80
C PHE A 198 8.06 15.37 -7.96
N LYS A 199 8.07 16.61 -8.43
CA LYS A 199 8.71 17.76 -7.76
C LYS A 199 7.70 18.90 -7.71
N PRO A 200 6.73 18.85 -6.81
CA PRO A 200 5.64 19.84 -6.75
C PRO A 200 6.18 21.17 -6.20
N VAL A 201 6.70 22.03 -7.08
CA VAL A 201 7.20 23.35 -6.70
C VAL A 201 6.06 24.22 -6.17
N GLY A 202 6.23 24.74 -4.96
CA GLY A 202 5.21 25.53 -4.27
C GLY A 202 4.10 24.71 -3.59
N TYR A 203 4.23 23.38 -3.58
CA TYR A 203 3.30 22.48 -2.91
C TYR A 203 4.02 21.47 -2.00
N LYS A 204 3.35 21.04 -0.96
CA LYS A 204 3.72 19.93 -0.11
C LYS A 204 2.69 18.81 -0.19
N LEU A 205 3.16 17.58 -0.06
CA LEU A 205 2.30 16.41 0.12
C LEU A 205 2.37 15.99 1.58
N VAL A 206 1.22 15.95 2.26
CA VAL A 206 1.15 15.63 3.68
C VAL A 206 0.01 14.66 3.97
N LEU A 207 0.25 13.71 4.88
CA LEU A 207 -0.77 12.83 5.39
C LEU A 207 -1.28 13.34 6.74
N LEU A 208 -2.59 13.28 6.94
CA LEU A 208 -3.22 13.44 8.24
C LEU A 208 -3.79 12.08 8.66
N ASN A 209 -3.14 11.43 9.63
CA ASN A 209 -3.61 10.17 10.17
C ASN A 209 -4.70 10.42 11.21
N SER A 210 -5.89 9.89 10.95
CA SER A 210 -7.06 9.97 11.84
C SER A 210 -6.85 9.25 13.17
N CYS A 211 -5.84 8.37 13.27
CA CYS A 211 -5.63 7.47 14.40
C CYS A 211 -6.86 6.58 14.70
N VAL A 212 -7.68 6.34 13.70
CA VAL A 212 -8.71 5.29 13.73
C VAL A 212 -8.03 3.99 13.35
N LYS A 213 -8.10 3.01 14.26
CA LYS A 213 -7.57 1.68 13.98
C LYS A 213 -8.46 0.97 12.98
N HIS A 214 -7.85 0.43 11.95
CA HIS A 214 -8.51 -0.51 11.05
C HIS A 214 -7.63 -1.73 10.81
N GLU A 215 -8.27 -2.87 10.60
CA GLU A 215 -7.62 -4.10 10.16
C GLU A 215 -8.29 -4.49 8.84
N LEU A 216 -7.52 -4.64 7.76
CA LEU A 216 -8.07 -5.06 6.46
C LEU A 216 -8.49 -6.53 6.50
N ALA A 217 -7.74 -7.36 7.20
CA ALA A 217 -8.11 -8.75 7.43
C ALA A 217 -9.41 -8.83 8.27
N GLY A 218 -10.45 -9.45 7.72
CA GLY A 218 -11.77 -9.54 8.36
C GLY A 218 -12.63 -8.28 8.28
N SER A 219 -12.18 -7.23 7.58
CA SER A 219 -12.96 -6.04 7.29
C SER A 219 -13.84 -6.22 6.05
N PRO A 220 -14.76 -5.28 5.77
CA PRO A 220 -15.53 -5.23 4.52
C PRO A 220 -14.71 -5.00 3.25
N TYR A 221 -13.37 -4.99 3.34
CA TYR A 221 -12.47 -4.82 2.17
C TYR A 221 -12.73 -5.88 1.08
N ASN A 222 -12.81 -7.16 1.48
CA ASN A 222 -13.08 -8.24 0.55
C ASN A 222 -14.48 -8.14 -0.07
N ASP A 223 -15.47 -7.57 0.62
CA ASP A 223 -16.82 -7.35 0.08
C ASP A 223 -16.81 -6.37 -1.09
N ARG A 224 -15.91 -5.37 -1.05
CA ARG A 224 -15.75 -4.40 -2.16
C ARG A 224 -15.28 -5.08 -3.43
N ARG A 225 -14.32 -5.99 -3.32
CA ARG A 225 -13.86 -6.82 -4.43
C ARG A 225 -14.98 -7.74 -4.94
N ASN A 226 -15.70 -8.40 -4.06
CA ASN A 226 -16.81 -9.28 -4.43
C ASN A 226 -17.90 -8.53 -5.20
N SER A 227 -18.24 -7.30 -4.82
CA SER A 227 -19.17 -6.44 -5.55
C SER A 227 -18.72 -6.18 -6.99
N CYS A 228 -17.44 -5.84 -7.18
CA CYS A 228 -16.87 -5.63 -8.52
C CYS A 228 -16.94 -6.91 -9.36
N GLU A 229 -16.56 -8.05 -8.80
CA GLU A 229 -16.62 -9.35 -9.47
C GLU A 229 -18.07 -9.76 -9.82
N ASN A 230 -19.03 -9.43 -8.97
CA ASN A 230 -20.45 -9.69 -9.23
C ASN A 230 -20.95 -8.89 -10.45
N VAL A 231 -20.60 -7.61 -10.56
CA VAL A 231 -20.95 -6.78 -11.72
C VAL A 231 -20.33 -7.33 -13.00
N VAL A 232 -19.04 -7.71 -12.96
CA VAL A 232 -18.38 -8.32 -14.12
C VAL A 232 -19.09 -9.60 -14.58
N LYS A 233 -19.51 -10.46 -13.65
CA LYS A 233 -20.28 -11.69 -13.98
C LYS A 233 -21.59 -11.40 -14.70
N HIS A 234 -22.34 -10.38 -14.27
CA HIS A 234 -23.61 -10.00 -14.92
C HIS A 234 -23.37 -9.42 -16.31
N ILE A 235 -22.34 -8.58 -16.48
CA ILE A 235 -21.97 -8.05 -17.80
C ILE A 235 -21.53 -9.19 -18.74
N ALA A 236 -20.66 -10.10 -18.27
CA ALA A 236 -20.22 -11.24 -19.06
C ALA A 236 -21.38 -12.17 -19.48
N ALA A 237 -22.37 -12.38 -18.61
CA ALA A 237 -23.54 -13.17 -18.94
C ALA A 237 -24.42 -12.52 -20.01
N LYS A 238 -24.48 -11.19 -20.01
CA LYS A 238 -25.27 -10.39 -20.97
C LYS A 238 -24.57 -10.20 -22.32
N HIS A 239 -23.23 -10.22 -22.31
CA HIS A 239 -22.36 -10.01 -23.47
C HIS A 239 -21.40 -11.21 -23.67
N PRO A 240 -21.89 -12.41 -23.98
CA PRO A 240 -21.08 -13.63 -24.04
C PRO A 240 -20.03 -13.64 -25.17
N GLU A 241 -20.12 -12.71 -26.11
CA GLU A 241 -19.15 -12.52 -27.19
C GLU A 241 -17.85 -11.82 -26.70
N GLY A 242 -17.89 -11.12 -25.58
CA GLY A 242 -16.75 -10.41 -24.99
C GLY A 242 -15.93 -11.27 -24.04
N LYS A 243 -14.78 -10.73 -23.64
CA LYS A 243 -13.95 -11.28 -22.56
C LYS A 243 -13.95 -10.29 -21.42
N TYR A 244 -14.56 -10.65 -20.30
CA TYR A 244 -14.67 -9.81 -19.12
C TYR A 244 -14.04 -10.53 -17.92
N GLU A 245 -12.84 -10.12 -17.55
CA GLU A 245 -12.11 -10.65 -16.40
C GLU A 245 -12.25 -9.74 -15.18
N THR A 246 -12.26 -8.42 -15.43
CA THR A 246 -12.34 -7.39 -14.39
C THR A 246 -13.15 -6.20 -14.88
N LEU A 247 -13.46 -5.24 -14.00
CA LEU A 247 -14.13 -3.98 -14.39
C LEU A 247 -13.33 -3.16 -15.42
N ARG A 248 -12.04 -3.42 -15.60
CA ARG A 248 -11.23 -2.81 -16.67
C ARG A 248 -11.78 -3.12 -18.07
N ASP A 249 -12.46 -4.25 -18.24
CA ASP A 249 -13.02 -4.71 -19.51
C ASP A 249 -14.40 -4.13 -19.79
N CYS A 250 -15.01 -3.54 -18.77
CA CYS A 250 -16.39 -3.07 -18.84
C CYS A 250 -16.47 -1.60 -19.27
N THR A 251 -17.57 -1.25 -19.96
CA THR A 251 -17.89 0.12 -20.33
C THR A 251 -19.00 0.71 -19.45
N TRP A 252 -19.16 2.03 -19.52
CA TRP A 252 -20.23 2.73 -18.83
C TRP A 252 -21.60 2.26 -19.27
N GLU A 253 -21.80 2.03 -20.56
CA GLU A 253 -23.06 1.55 -21.14
C GLU A 253 -23.40 0.16 -20.61
N GLN A 254 -22.44 -0.74 -20.56
CA GLN A 254 -22.63 -2.09 -20.02
C GLN A 254 -22.96 -2.09 -18.53
N LEU A 255 -22.36 -1.17 -17.76
CA LEU A 255 -22.70 -1.00 -16.35
C LEU A 255 -24.14 -0.55 -16.17
N GLU A 256 -24.61 0.43 -16.98
CA GLU A 256 -26.00 0.89 -16.94
C GLU A 256 -26.99 -0.22 -17.31
N GLU A 257 -26.64 -1.07 -18.28
CA GLU A 257 -27.49 -2.18 -18.70
C GLU A 257 -27.74 -3.23 -17.62
N VAL A 258 -26.80 -3.43 -16.70
CA VAL A 258 -26.91 -4.42 -15.62
C VAL A 258 -27.37 -3.83 -14.29
N LYS A 259 -27.56 -2.52 -14.20
CA LYS A 259 -27.87 -1.78 -12.97
C LYS A 259 -29.00 -2.39 -12.14
N ALA A 260 -30.12 -2.73 -12.79
CA ALA A 260 -31.26 -3.32 -12.11
C ALA A 260 -31.03 -4.75 -11.60
N GLU A 261 -30.07 -5.46 -12.21
CA GLU A 261 -29.78 -6.86 -11.92
C GLU A 261 -28.77 -7.00 -10.77
N VAL A 262 -27.76 -6.10 -10.71
CA VAL A 262 -26.71 -6.13 -9.68
C VAL A 262 -27.11 -5.43 -8.39
N GLY A 263 -28.12 -4.56 -8.44
CA GLY A 263 -28.57 -3.76 -7.31
C GLY A 263 -27.77 -2.47 -7.13
N GLU A 264 -28.28 -1.56 -6.27
CA GLU A 264 -27.75 -0.22 -6.12
C GLU A 264 -26.32 -0.21 -5.52
N GLU A 265 -26.05 -1.07 -4.57
CA GLU A 265 -24.75 -1.14 -3.87
C GLU A 265 -23.63 -1.55 -4.82
N ASP A 266 -23.78 -2.67 -5.53
CA ASP A 266 -22.75 -3.16 -6.45
C ASP A 266 -22.59 -2.23 -7.66
N TYR A 267 -23.69 -1.63 -8.12
CA TYR A 267 -23.65 -0.62 -9.17
C TYR A 267 -22.81 0.60 -8.76
N LYS A 268 -23.05 1.19 -7.57
CA LYS A 268 -22.30 2.35 -7.07
C LYS A 268 -20.81 2.03 -6.94
N ARG A 269 -20.47 0.84 -6.43
CA ARG A 269 -19.09 0.39 -6.29
C ARG A 269 -18.39 0.26 -7.64
N ALA A 270 -19.05 -0.37 -8.62
CA ALA A 270 -18.49 -0.48 -9.97
C ALA A 270 -18.39 0.90 -10.67
N HIS A 271 -19.38 1.78 -10.46
CA HIS A 271 -19.39 3.15 -10.97
C HIS A 271 -18.16 3.93 -10.48
N PHE A 272 -17.86 3.84 -9.18
CA PHE A 272 -16.64 4.45 -8.62
C PHE A 272 -15.39 3.94 -9.33
N VAL A 273 -15.23 2.62 -9.48
CA VAL A 273 -14.02 2.00 -10.06
C VAL A 273 -13.81 2.41 -11.52
N LEU A 274 -14.88 2.44 -12.33
CA LEU A 274 -14.78 2.93 -13.71
C LEU A 274 -14.35 4.40 -13.76
N GLY A 275 -14.92 5.24 -12.91
CA GLY A 275 -14.55 6.66 -12.83
C GLY A 275 -13.12 6.86 -12.32
N GLU A 276 -12.66 6.04 -11.37
CA GLU A 276 -11.31 6.16 -10.81
C GLU A 276 -10.23 5.84 -11.85
N LYS A 277 -10.47 4.86 -12.71
CA LYS A 277 -9.60 4.59 -13.87
C LYS A 277 -9.38 5.85 -14.71
N ASP A 278 -10.44 6.56 -15.03
CA ASP A 278 -10.37 7.78 -15.86
C ASP A 278 -9.68 8.94 -15.10
N ARG A 279 -9.92 9.04 -13.77
CA ARG A 279 -9.27 10.04 -12.92
C ARG A 279 -7.75 9.85 -12.84
N VAL A 280 -7.26 8.60 -12.74
CA VAL A 280 -5.80 8.33 -12.75
C VAL A 280 -5.15 8.85 -14.02
N LEU A 281 -5.72 8.56 -15.19
CA LEU A 281 -5.17 9.01 -16.46
C LEU A 281 -5.19 10.55 -16.56
N ALA A 282 -6.28 11.19 -16.16
CA ALA A 282 -6.38 12.65 -16.14
C ALA A 282 -5.34 13.29 -15.20
N VAL A 283 -5.04 12.68 -14.06
CA VAL A 283 -3.99 13.15 -13.12
C VAL A 283 -2.60 12.98 -13.74
N CYS A 284 -2.32 11.91 -14.46
CA CYS A 284 -1.05 11.74 -15.16
C CYS A 284 -0.83 12.85 -16.21
N ASP A 285 -1.85 13.16 -16.99
CA ASP A 285 -1.80 14.25 -18.00
C ASP A 285 -1.61 15.62 -17.32
N ALA A 286 -2.34 15.89 -16.25
CA ALA A 286 -2.24 17.11 -15.48
C ALA A 286 -0.85 17.31 -14.86
N LEU A 287 -0.24 16.25 -14.30
CA LEU A 287 1.12 16.29 -13.75
C LEU A 287 2.16 16.60 -14.83
N ASN A 288 2.04 15.98 -16.00
CA ASN A 288 2.92 16.27 -17.15
C ASN A 288 2.80 17.72 -17.62
N ALA A 289 1.61 18.33 -17.46
CA ALA A 289 1.36 19.73 -17.77
C ALA A 289 1.72 20.70 -16.62
N GLY A 290 2.07 20.18 -15.43
CA GLY A 290 2.30 20.99 -14.23
C GLY A 290 1.01 21.58 -13.62
N ASP A 291 -0.16 21.03 -13.97
CA ASP A 291 -1.48 21.48 -13.52
C ASP A 291 -1.89 20.79 -12.20
N TYR A 292 -1.35 21.29 -11.09
CA TYR A 292 -1.66 20.77 -9.76
C TYR A 292 -3.09 21.07 -9.30
N GLU A 293 -3.75 22.10 -9.86
CA GLU A 293 -5.15 22.39 -9.55
C GLU A 293 -6.08 21.29 -10.09
N THR A 294 -5.85 20.81 -11.29
CA THR A 294 -6.57 19.64 -11.84
C THR A 294 -6.26 18.38 -11.04
N VAL A 295 -5.00 18.14 -10.64
CA VAL A 295 -4.65 17.02 -9.76
C VAL A 295 -5.47 17.06 -8.48
N GLY A 296 -5.50 18.19 -7.80
CA GLY A 296 -6.23 18.37 -6.55
C GLY A 296 -7.74 18.18 -6.71
N LYS A 297 -8.33 18.73 -7.77
CA LYS A 297 -9.75 18.50 -8.10
C LYS A 297 -10.07 17.01 -8.24
N LYS A 298 -9.22 16.25 -8.94
CA LYS A 298 -9.40 14.81 -9.09
C LYS A 298 -9.25 14.05 -7.76
N MET A 299 -8.36 14.50 -6.88
CA MET A 299 -8.25 13.95 -5.53
C MET A 299 -9.56 14.12 -4.73
N PHE A 300 -10.20 15.29 -4.78
CA PHE A 300 -11.50 15.50 -4.13
C PHE A 300 -12.62 14.67 -4.77
N GLU A 301 -12.65 14.54 -6.09
CA GLU A 301 -13.60 13.66 -6.79
C GLU A 301 -13.43 12.20 -6.34
N THR A 302 -12.18 11.73 -6.21
CA THR A 302 -11.87 10.39 -5.68
C THR A 302 -12.34 10.22 -4.24
N HIS A 303 -12.13 11.23 -3.38
CA HIS A 303 -12.61 11.16 -1.99
C HIS A 303 -14.11 11.01 -1.92
N TYR A 304 -14.85 11.81 -2.69
CA TYR A 304 -16.30 11.73 -2.77
C TYR A 304 -16.74 10.31 -3.18
N GLY A 305 -16.15 9.75 -4.22
CA GLY A 305 -16.45 8.39 -4.67
C GLY A 305 -16.13 7.33 -3.62
N LEU A 306 -14.98 7.42 -2.95
CA LEU A 306 -14.60 6.51 -1.87
C LEU A 306 -15.55 6.59 -0.67
N SER A 307 -16.02 7.79 -0.34
CA SER A 307 -16.94 8.01 0.78
C SER A 307 -18.37 7.62 0.45
N GLN A 308 -18.93 8.05 -0.71
CA GLN A 308 -20.35 7.99 -1.00
C GLN A 308 -20.76 6.82 -1.91
N GLU A 309 -19.86 6.33 -2.75
CA GLU A 309 -20.16 5.25 -3.70
C GLU A 309 -19.53 3.93 -3.29
N TYR A 310 -18.24 3.96 -2.91
CA TYR A 310 -17.49 2.78 -2.51
C TYR A 310 -17.60 2.47 -1.03
N GLU A 311 -18.01 3.43 -0.23
CA GLU A 311 -18.32 3.33 1.20
C GLU A 311 -17.17 2.74 2.02
N VAL A 312 -15.96 3.29 1.81
CA VAL A 312 -14.73 2.92 2.54
C VAL A 312 -14.23 4.04 3.43
N SER A 313 -14.99 5.12 3.59
CA SER A 313 -14.67 6.21 4.51
C SER A 313 -15.09 5.91 5.95
N CYS A 314 -14.73 6.81 6.83
CA CYS A 314 -15.30 6.96 8.17
C CYS A 314 -15.47 8.43 8.48
N GLU A 315 -16.24 8.75 9.54
CA GLU A 315 -16.56 10.13 9.91
C GLU A 315 -15.31 11.00 10.11
N GLU A 316 -14.26 10.43 10.70
CA GLU A 316 -13.00 11.12 10.96
C GLU A 316 -12.26 11.50 9.67
N LEU A 317 -12.25 10.62 8.67
CA LEU A 317 -11.62 10.89 7.37
C LEU A 317 -12.38 11.91 6.56
N ASP A 318 -13.71 11.82 6.54
CA ASP A 318 -14.57 12.82 5.90
C ASP A 318 -14.41 14.19 6.56
N PHE A 319 -14.32 14.23 7.89
CA PHE A 319 -14.09 15.48 8.63
C PHE A 319 -12.73 16.11 8.32
N LEU A 320 -11.66 15.32 8.21
CA LEU A 320 -10.34 15.82 7.79
C LEU A 320 -10.37 16.37 6.36
N ASN A 321 -11.12 15.72 5.45
CA ASN A 321 -11.30 16.20 4.08
C ASN A 321 -12.10 17.51 4.03
N ASP A 322 -13.12 17.65 4.87
CA ASP A 322 -13.88 18.89 4.96
C ASP A 322 -13.02 20.07 5.50
N ILE A 323 -12.18 19.81 6.52
CA ILE A 323 -11.22 20.81 6.98
C ILE A 323 -10.25 21.21 5.86
N ALA A 324 -9.80 20.27 5.04
CA ALA A 324 -8.95 20.56 3.89
C ALA A 324 -9.65 21.49 2.89
N LYS A 325 -10.92 21.25 2.56
CA LYS A 325 -11.74 22.12 1.70
C LYS A 325 -11.89 23.52 2.29
N GLU A 326 -12.22 23.63 3.58
CA GLU A 326 -12.40 24.90 4.29
C GLU A 326 -11.12 25.76 4.29
N ASN A 327 -9.94 25.12 4.32
CA ASN A 327 -8.64 25.77 4.28
C ASN A 327 -8.10 26.05 2.87
N GLY A 328 -8.88 25.77 1.82
CA GLY A 328 -8.45 25.97 0.43
C GLY A 328 -7.30 25.07 -0.01
N VAL A 329 -7.16 23.89 0.62
CA VAL A 329 -6.19 22.87 0.21
C VAL A 329 -6.48 22.44 -1.22
N THR A 330 -5.45 22.33 -2.04
CA THR A 330 -5.61 22.07 -3.48
C THR A 330 -6.26 20.71 -3.75
N GLY A 331 -5.92 19.68 -2.97
CA GLY A 331 -6.54 18.35 -3.09
C GLY A 331 -6.41 17.54 -1.81
N SER A 332 -7.44 16.76 -1.49
CA SER A 332 -7.46 15.87 -0.32
C SER A 332 -8.31 14.65 -0.60
N ARG A 333 -7.86 13.48 -0.13
CA ARG A 333 -8.62 12.23 -0.23
C ARG A 333 -8.14 11.18 0.78
N ILE A 334 -8.96 10.19 1.03
CA ILE A 334 -8.59 8.97 1.74
C ILE A 334 -7.47 8.25 0.98
N MET A 335 -6.47 7.72 1.68
CA MET A 335 -5.37 6.95 1.11
C MET A 335 -5.39 5.50 1.61
N GLY A 336 -5.19 4.57 0.69
CA GLY A 336 -5.20 3.12 0.97
C GLY A 336 -6.60 2.51 0.98
N GLY A 337 -6.74 1.37 1.64
CA GLY A 337 -8.00 0.59 1.65
C GLY A 337 -9.19 1.23 2.36
N GLY A 338 -9.02 2.35 3.05
CA GLY A 338 -10.07 3.03 3.80
C GLY A 338 -10.36 2.43 5.17
N PHE A 339 -11.55 2.67 5.69
CA PHE A 339 -12.05 2.26 7.03
C PHE A 339 -11.25 2.87 8.20
N GLY A 340 -10.47 3.90 7.96
CA GLY A 340 -9.53 4.56 8.85
C GLY A 340 -8.24 4.93 8.12
N GLY A 341 -7.16 5.16 8.85
CA GLY A 341 -5.88 5.56 8.27
C GLY A 341 -5.79 7.06 8.02
N CYS A 342 -5.28 7.43 6.84
CA CYS A 342 -4.92 8.82 6.52
C CYS A 342 -5.76 9.42 5.41
N THR A 343 -5.90 10.76 5.44
CA THR A 343 -6.04 11.54 4.21
C THR A 343 -4.67 11.91 3.66
N ILE A 344 -4.53 11.92 2.32
CA ILE A 344 -3.39 12.47 1.60
C ILE A 344 -3.80 13.83 1.05
N ASN A 345 -2.99 14.86 1.29
CA ASN A 345 -3.33 16.24 1.00
C ASN A 345 -2.23 16.90 0.18
N LEU A 346 -2.60 17.51 -0.94
CA LEU A 346 -1.75 18.35 -1.77
C LEU A 346 -1.99 19.81 -1.38
N VAL A 347 -1.03 20.41 -0.70
CA VAL A 347 -1.20 21.69 -0.02
C VAL A 347 -0.21 22.71 -0.58
N LYS A 348 -0.65 23.92 -0.93
CA LYS A 348 0.26 25.03 -1.25
C LYS A 348 1.13 25.35 -0.04
N GLU A 349 2.43 25.57 -0.25
CA GLU A 349 3.36 25.83 0.86
C GLU A 349 2.91 27.00 1.76
N GLU A 350 2.32 28.04 1.17
CA GLU A 350 1.80 29.20 1.88
C GLU A 350 0.59 28.91 2.80
N LEU A 351 -0.15 27.84 2.53
CA LEU A 351 -1.32 27.42 3.31
C LEU A 351 -0.99 26.33 4.33
N TYR A 352 0.20 25.72 4.24
CA TYR A 352 0.55 24.52 4.99
C TYR A 352 0.41 24.69 6.50
N ASP A 353 1.06 25.72 7.08
CA ASP A 353 1.07 25.91 8.55
C ASP A 353 -0.33 26.19 9.10
N GLN A 354 -1.12 27.02 8.39
CA GLN A 354 -2.49 27.32 8.76
C GLN A 354 -3.38 26.08 8.70
N PHE A 355 -3.27 25.30 7.62
CA PHE A 355 -4.04 24.06 7.46
C PHE A 355 -3.72 23.04 8.56
N ILE A 356 -2.44 22.84 8.88
CA ILE A 356 -2.04 21.89 9.94
C ILE A 356 -2.53 22.34 11.31
N ALA A 357 -2.42 23.65 11.62
CA ALA A 357 -2.90 24.20 12.90
C ALA A 357 -4.43 24.03 13.03
N ASP A 358 -5.16 24.32 11.98
CA ASP A 358 -6.62 24.23 11.95
C ASP A 358 -7.10 22.78 12.04
N ALA A 359 -6.45 21.88 11.30
CA ALA A 359 -6.73 20.44 11.35
C ALA A 359 -6.54 19.87 12.76
N LYS A 360 -5.43 20.19 13.41
CA LYS A 360 -5.18 19.77 14.80
C LYS A 360 -6.23 20.33 15.75
N ALA A 361 -6.51 21.62 15.68
CA ALA A 361 -7.47 22.29 16.58
C ALA A 361 -8.89 21.73 16.44
N LYS A 362 -9.43 21.69 15.22
CA LYS A 362 -10.79 21.22 14.95
C LYS A 362 -10.97 19.75 15.23
N TYR A 363 -9.99 18.93 14.81
CA TYR A 363 -10.03 17.48 15.04
C TYR A 363 -9.96 17.15 16.55
N SER A 364 -9.05 17.82 17.30
CA SER A 364 -8.97 17.65 18.75
C SER A 364 -10.24 18.08 19.47
N ALA A 365 -10.85 19.19 19.04
CA ALA A 365 -12.11 19.66 19.62
C ALA A 365 -13.25 18.65 19.43
N LYS A 366 -13.28 17.95 18.29
CA LYS A 366 -14.34 16.99 17.98
C LYS A 366 -14.09 15.59 18.56
N TYR A 367 -12.84 15.10 18.48
CA TYR A 367 -12.52 13.69 18.80
C TYR A 367 -11.64 13.51 20.04
N GLY A 368 -11.23 14.58 20.72
CA GLY A 368 -10.41 14.51 21.93
C GLY A 368 -8.97 14.02 21.71
N LYS A 369 -8.50 13.97 20.47
CA LYS A 369 -7.14 13.56 20.06
C LYS A 369 -6.71 14.34 18.83
N GLU A 370 -5.40 14.61 18.69
CA GLU A 370 -4.85 15.22 17.47
C GLU A 370 -4.69 14.19 16.33
N PRO A 371 -4.89 14.60 15.08
CA PRO A 371 -4.44 13.80 13.95
C PRO A 371 -2.90 13.82 13.92
N LYS A 372 -2.27 12.70 13.52
CA LYS A 372 -0.82 12.70 13.32
C LYS A 372 -0.48 13.25 11.94
N VAL A 373 0.41 14.20 11.90
CA VAL A 373 0.91 14.83 10.66
C VAL A 373 2.14 14.07 10.20
N ILE A 374 2.18 13.68 8.93
CA ILE A 374 3.29 12.96 8.31
C ILE A 374 3.61 13.65 6.99
N ASP A 375 4.73 14.35 6.93
CA ASP A 375 5.23 14.90 5.67
C ASP A 375 5.71 13.77 4.76
N VAL A 376 5.36 13.84 3.48
CA VAL A 376 5.69 12.79 2.51
C VAL A 376 6.95 13.15 1.76
N VAL A 377 7.93 12.26 1.83
CA VAL A 377 9.15 12.30 1.02
C VAL A 377 9.16 11.05 0.13
N ILE A 378 9.25 11.24 -1.19
CA ILE A 378 9.31 10.14 -2.15
C ILE A 378 10.73 9.57 -2.18
N GLY A 379 10.85 8.31 -1.80
CA GLY A 379 12.10 7.59 -1.61
C GLY A 379 12.33 6.45 -2.60
N ASP A 380 13.44 5.73 -2.40
CA ASP A 380 13.80 4.55 -3.19
C ASP A 380 13.09 3.28 -2.71
N GLY A 381 12.96 2.31 -3.62
CA GLY A 381 12.43 0.98 -3.37
C GLY A 381 13.33 0.09 -2.51
N SER A 382 12.95 -1.19 -2.45
CA SER A 382 13.66 -2.22 -1.68
C SER A 382 15.12 -2.35 -2.11
N ARG A 383 16.03 -2.43 -1.15
CA ARG A 383 17.47 -2.46 -1.41
C ARG A 383 18.28 -3.08 -0.27
N LYS A 384 19.46 -3.57 -0.60
CA LYS A 384 20.52 -3.86 0.35
C LYS A 384 21.21 -2.54 0.74
N ILE A 385 21.44 -2.34 2.01
CA ILE A 385 22.13 -1.16 2.53
C ILE A 385 23.62 -1.44 2.73
N CYS A 386 23.97 -2.57 3.37
CA CYS A 386 25.35 -3.01 3.57
C CYS A 386 25.41 -4.52 3.93
#